data_1d2bf70bb95bc46cb0e856c63e0e9776
#
_entry.id   1d2bf70bb95bc46cb0e856c63e0e9776
#
_cell.length_a   1.000
_cell.length_b   1.000
_cell.length_c   1.000
_cell.angle_alpha   90.00
_cell.angle_beta   90.00
_cell.angle_gamma   90.00
#
_symmetry.space_group_name_H-M   'P 1'
#
loop_
_entity.id
_entity.type
_entity.pdbx_description
1 polymer ?
#
loop_
_entity_poly.entity_id
_entity_poly.type
_entity_poly.pdbx_seq_one_letter_code
_entity_poly.pdbx_strand_id
1 'polypeptide(L)'
;MVCCRLRVLRFFSSSCGSGVVLQICLILLASIQVAAQGDLYALLEQARTREKAGDYAAAARVYEQAMALAPGNSEVLKRLGVLEQTELKFDDSIENFQRVLVRDPQYPEVNFFLGVSYLGKNDAIHAIESFQRELATPKPHPRCRHYLALALKSSGHIDDAVAQLNQSLDANPKDADALYELARIHKNASLQAIERLKAIDGDSFQLHALMGEVYADEERYSDAIKEYQAALAKRPNAQGIHYAIGIAYWVQHELDPAEKEFTEAWKENPHDGLTNLYLGDIAVHERRFADALGYLRVAKQAEQDVLQVHMLLGKCYRGQNDSEAARAEFLAAIKADPTAPEPHYLLAQVYRELENPEASARELAEFEKLSKSATDKVQDHGTLEERK
;
A
#
# COMPACT_ATOMS: atom_id res chain seq x y z
N MET A 1 23.68 -25.46 47.03
CA MET A 1 23.73 -24.52 48.19
C MET A 1 22.39 -24.40 48.92
N VAL A 2 21.65 -25.50 49.14
CA VAL A 2 20.32 -25.48 49.77
C VAL A 2 20.36 -26.19 51.13
N CYS A 3 21.47 -26.81 51.52
CA CYS A 3 21.55 -27.63 52.76
C CYS A 3 22.04 -26.91 54.04
N CYS A 4 22.33 -25.59 53.98
CA CYS A 4 22.89 -24.87 55.11
C CYS A 4 21.89 -24.03 55.94
N ARG A 5 20.61 -23.98 55.54
CA ARG A 5 19.59 -23.07 56.15
C ARG A 5 18.67 -23.74 57.21
N LEU A 6 18.81 -25.01 57.48
CA LEU A 6 17.88 -25.72 58.43
C LEU A 6 18.45 -26.02 59.83
N ARG A 7 19.64 -25.50 60.15
CA ARG A 7 20.27 -25.75 61.48
C ARG A 7 20.18 -24.64 62.54
N VAL A 8 19.60 -23.49 62.20
CA VAL A 8 19.50 -22.34 63.14
C VAL A 8 18.17 -22.29 63.90
N LEU A 9 17.19 -23.14 63.61
CA LEU A 9 15.85 -23.10 64.22
C LEU A 9 15.64 -24.06 65.39
N ARG A 10 16.70 -24.68 66.00
CA ARG A 10 16.56 -25.66 67.15
C ARG A 10 17.05 -25.15 68.46
N PHE A 11 17.34 -23.86 68.70
CA PHE A 11 17.94 -23.40 69.97
C PHE A 11 17.17 -22.28 70.70
N PHE A 12 15.91 -22.04 70.42
CA PHE A 12 15.13 -21.12 71.27
C PHE A 12 13.75 -21.69 71.58
N SER A 13 13.71 -22.63 72.60
CA SER A 13 12.49 -22.97 73.29
C SER A 13 12.67 -22.66 74.76
N SER A 14 12.41 -21.46 75.18
CA SER A 14 11.91 -21.13 76.53
C SER A 14 11.39 -19.68 76.54
N SER A 15 10.09 -19.54 76.71
CA SER A 15 9.27 -18.50 77.27
C SER A 15 9.77 -17.03 77.23
N CYS A 16 8.95 -16.18 76.63
CA CYS A 16 9.02 -14.72 76.64
C CYS A 16 9.81 -14.10 75.51
N GLY A 17 9.27 -14.16 74.28
CA GLY A 17 9.91 -13.49 73.13
C GLY A 17 9.35 -13.82 71.78
N SER A 18 8.31 -14.65 71.70
CA SER A 18 7.78 -15.10 70.36
C SER A 18 7.32 -13.98 69.44
N GLY A 19 6.84 -12.88 69.97
CA GLY A 19 6.43 -11.73 69.19
C GLY A 19 7.61 -10.90 68.60
N VAL A 20 8.69 -10.73 69.40
CA VAL A 20 9.88 -9.97 68.98
C VAL A 20 10.71 -10.77 67.99
N VAL A 21 10.87 -12.08 68.16
CA VAL A 21 11.55 -12.93 67.16
C VAL A 21 10.80 -13.01 65.88
N LEU A 22 9.45 -13.08 65.88
CA LEU A 22 8.62 -13.07 64.73
C LEU A 22 8.72 -11.71 63.99
N GLN A 23 8.72 -10.58 64.68
CA GLN A 23 8.90 -9.26 64.16
C GLN A 23 10.29 -9.06 63.54
N ILE A 24 11.35 -9.52 64.17
CA ILE A 24 12.72 -9.49 63.62
C ILE A 24 12.83 -10.35 62.37
N CYS A 25 12.25 -11.56 62.37
CA CYS A 25 12.20 -12.39 61.16
C CYS A 25 11.41 -11.74 60.00
N LEU A 26 10.29 -11.08 60.30
CA LEU A 26 9.52 -10.36 59.28
C LEU A 26 10.29 -9.15 58.74
N ILE A 27 10.99 -8.40 59.58
CA ILE A 27 11.83 -7.26 59.15
C ILE A 27 13.01 -7.76 58.33
N LEU A 28 13.66 -8.86 58.68
CA LEU A 28 14.75 -9.45 57.92
C LEU A 28 14.26 -10.02 56.58
N LEU A 29 13.10 -10.66 56.56
CA LEU A 29 12.49 -11.13 55.32
C LEU A 29 12.12 -9.95 54.40
N ALA A 30 11.56 -8.88 54.94
CA ALA A 30 11.23 -7.66 54.18
C ALA A 30 12.50 -6.99 53.65
N SER A 31 13.58 -6.90 54.43
CA SER A 31 14.85 -6.31 53.96
C SER A 31 15.52 -7.15 52.87
N ILE A 32 15.45 -8.48 52.94
CA ILE A 32 15.94 -9.39 51.90
C ILE A 32 15.11 -9.23 50.62
N GLN A 33 13.78 -9.12 50.74
CA GLN A 33 12.90 -8.86 49.58
C GLN A 33 13.19 -7.52 48.94
N VAL A 34 13.40 -6.46 49.69
CA VAL A 34 13.72 -5.11 49.15
C VAL A 34 15.08 -5.15 48.46
N ALA A 35 16.09 -5.82 49.02
CA ALA A 35 17.40 -5.97 48.38
C ALA A 35 17.29 -6.76 47.06
N ALA A 36 16.57 -7.89 47.06
CA ALA A 36 16.35 -8.69 45.85
C ALA A 36 15.56 -7.93 44.74
N GLN A 37 14.62 -7.06 45.11
CA GLN A 37 13.92 -6.18 44.17
C GLN A 37 14.85 -5.10 43.60
N GLY A 38 15.75 -4.54 44.40
CA GLY A 38 16.77 -3.59 43.92
C GLY A 38 17.72 -4.24 42.92
N ASP A 39 18.20 -5.44 43.20
CA ASP A 39 19.06 -6.22 42.32
C ASP A 39 18.35 -6.56 40.99
N LEU A 40 17.09 -6.96 41.05
CA LEU A 40 16.28 -7.23 39.87
C LEU A 40 16.10 -5.99 38.99
N TYR A 41 15.78 -4.84 39.60
CA TYR A 41 15.63 -3.60 38.91
C TYR A 41 16.93 -3.17 38.18
N ALA A 42 18.06 -3.29 38.85
CA ALA A 42 19.38 -2.97 38.28
C ALA A 42 19.70 -3.86 37.05
N LEU A 43 19.41 -5.17 37.14
CA LEU A 43 19.57 -6.10 36.03
C LEU A 43 18.64 -5.76 34.84
N LEU A 44 17.38 -5.42 35.10
CA LEU A 44 16.46 -5.03 34.05
C LEU A 44 16.93 -3.77 33.32
N GLU A 45 17.40 -2.75 34.01
CA GLU A 45 17.96 -1.56 33.41
C GLU A 45 19.25 -1.81 32.62
N GLN A 46 20.12 -2.68 33.13
CA GLN A 46 21.32 -3.11 32.40
C GLN A 46 20.95 -3.87 31.13
N ALA A 47 20.00 -4.79 31.18
CA ALA A 47 19.54 -5.53 29.99
C ALA A 47 18.94 -4.61 28.95
N ARG A 48 18.04 -3.67 29.33
CA ARG A 48 17.47 -2.66 28.44
C ARG A 48 18.52 -1.77 27.78
N THR A 49 19.58 -1.43 28.53
CA THR A 49 20.69 -0.64 27.99
C THR A 49 21.43 -1.41 26.89
N ARG A 50 21.64 -2.72 27.09
CA ARG A 50 22.23 -3.62 26.08
C ARG A 50 21.35 -3.78 24.85
N GLU A 51 20.03 -3.96 25.03
CA GLU A 51 19.06 -4.00 23.93
C GLU A 51 19.14 -2.72 23.06
N LYS A 52 19.15 -1.54 23.72
CA LYS A 52 19.26 -0.25 23.01
C LYS A 52 20.57 -0.10 22.25
N ALA A 53 21.63 -0.72 22.73
CA ALA A 53 22.95 -0.76 22.07
C ALA A 53 23.03 -1.82 20.95
N GLY A 54 21.96 -2.61 20.73
CA GLY A 54 21.95 -3.71 19.75
C GLY A 54 22.70 -4.97 20.20
N ASP A 55 23.20 -5.02 21.45
CA ASP A 55 23.92 -6.16 21.99
C ASP A 55 22.92 -7.17 22.61
N TYR A 56 22.14 -7.81 21.74
CA TYR A 56 21.08 -8.72 22.14
C TYR A 56 21.59 -9.95 22.90
N ALA A 57 22.76 -10.46 22.53
CA ALA A 57 23.38 -11.60 23.22
C ALA A 57 23.80 -11.27 24.66
N ALA A 58 24.31 -10.03 24.91
CA ALA A 58 24.59 -9.59 26.26
C ALA A 58 23.29 -9.28 27.04
N ALA A 59 22.27 -8.73 26.40
CA ALA A 59 20.97 -8.49 27.00
C ALA A 59 20.32 -9.80 27.45
N ALA A 60 20.32 -10.84 26.63
CA ALA A 60 19.78 -12.16 26.95
C ALA A 60 20.45 -12.74 28.23
N ARG A 61 21.76 -12.70 28.29
CA ARG A 61 22.51 -13.18 29.50
C ARG A 61 22.14 -12.42 30.76
N VAL A 62 21.89 -11.13 30.70
CA VAL A 62 21.45 -10.31 31.83
C VAL A 62 19.99 -10.64 32.21
N TYR A 63 19.11 -10.89 31.26
CA TYR A 63 17.74 -11.34 31.52
C TYR A 63 17.71 -12.74 32.13
N GLU A 64 18.60 -13.65 31.74
CA GLU A 64 18.76 -14.96 32.37
C GLU A 64 19.18 -14.84 33.85
N GLN A 65 20.10 -13.91 34.19
CA GLN A 65 20.44 -13.60 35.57
C GLN A 65 19.24 -13.02 36.33
N ALA A 66 18.47 -12.12 35.72
CA ALA A 66 17.24 -11.60 36.30
C ALA A 66 16.19 -12.70 36.53
N MET A 67 16.08 -13.67 35.61
CA MET A 67 15.21 -14.83 35.74
C MET A 67 15.63 -15.75 36.88
N ALA A 68 16.92 -15.91 37.13
CA ALA A 68 17.41 -16.68 38.29
C ALA A 68 16.99 -16.04 39.62
N LEU A 69 16.89 -14.71 39.69
CA LEU A 69 16.40 -14.02 40.91
C LEU A 69 14.86 -14.02 41.00
N ALA A 70 14.17 -13.92 39.88
CA ALA A 70 12.72 -13.85 39.82
C ALA A 70 12.15 -14.73 38.68
N PRO A 71 12.10 -16.07 38.87
CA PRO A 71 11.76 -17.03 37.80
C PRO A 71 10.36 -16.87 37.18
N GLY A 72 9.54 -16.04 37.78
CA GLY A 72 8.19 -15.82 37.32
C GLY A 72 7.89 -14.35 36.96
N ASN A 73 8.90 -13.52 36.83
CA ASN A 73 8.68 -12.13 36.43
C ASN A 73 8.24 -12.05 34.97
N SER A 74 7.00 -11.58 34.73
CA SER A 74 6.40 -11.52 33.40
C SER A 74 7.16 -10.63 32.44
N GLU A 75 7.74 -9.51 32.92
CA GLU A 75 8.56 -8.61 32.07
C GLU A 75 9.86 -9.31 31.62
N VAL A 76 10.54 -10.01 32.52
CA VAL A 76 11.77 -10.79 32.19
C VAL A 76 11.45 -11.87 31.17
N LEU A 77 10.40 -12.65 31.40
CA LEU A 77 9.98 -13.73 30.50
C LEU A 77 9.60 -13.18 29.11
N LYS A 78 8.83 -12.07 29.08
CA LYS A 78 8.46 -11.42 27.81
C LYS A 78 9.71 -10.97 27.04
N ARG A 79 10.63 -10.27 27.71
CA ARG A 79 11.85 -9.76 27.07
C ARG A 79 12.75 -10.88 26.55
N LEU A 80 12.93 -11.90 27.34
CA LEU A 80 13.71 -13.07 26.94
C LEU A 80 13.08 -13.76 25.73
N GLY A 81 11.76 -13.98 25.75
CA GLY A 81 11.05 -14.57 24.63
C GLY A 81 11.17 -13.74 23.34
N VAL A 82 11.18 -12.39 23.40
CA VAL A 82 11.41 -11.53 22.24
C VAL A 82 12.84 -11.68 21.72
N LEU A 83 13.84 -11.78 22.57
CA LEU A 83 15.24 -12.01 22.15
C LEU A 83 15.41 -13.39 21.51
N GLU A 84 14.81 -14.42 22.08
CA GLU A 84 14.81 -15.78 21.53
C GLU A 84 14.18 -15.83 20.14
N GLN A 85 13.13 -15.01 19.87
CA GLN A 85 12.60 -14.86 18.51
C GLN A 85 13.66 -14.30 17.52
N THR A 86 14.46 -13.32 17.92
CA THR A 86 15.51 -12.75 17.04
C THR A 86 16.61 -13.77 16.75
N GLU A 87 16.80 -14.74 17.63
CA GLU A 87 17.72 -15.87 17.45
C GLU A 87 17.07 -17.09 16.77
N LEU A 88 15.80 -16.96 16.32
CA LEU A 88 15.00 -18.04 15.73
C LEU A 88 14.75 -19.24 16.66
N LYS A 89 14.90 -19.05 17.98
CA LYS A 89 14.60 -20.02 19.04
C LYS A 89 13.11 -19.98 19.38
N PHE A 90 12.27 -20.33 18.43
CA PHE A 90 10.82 -20.16 18.56
C PHE A 90 10.20 -21.03 19.67
N ASP A 91 10.73 -22.22 19.94
CA ASP A 91 10.20 -23.10 20.99
C ASP A 91 10.41 -22.49 22.38
N ASP A 92 11.62 -21.99 22.67
CA ASP A 92 11.94 -21.35 23.94
C ASP A 92 11.11 -20.08 24.15
N SER A 93 10.99 -19.28 23.06
CA SER A 93 10.16 -18.07 23.02
C SER A 93 8.69 -18.38 23.34
N ILE A 94 8.10 -19.41 22.71
CA ILE A 94 6.72 -19.86 22.95
C ILE A 94 6.55 -20.25 24.41
N GLU A 95 7.47 -21.04 24.98
CA GLU A 95 7.40 -21.44 26.38
C GLU A 95 7.39 -20.22 27.30
N ASN A 96 8.29 -19.28 27.09
CA ASN A 96 8.38 -18.08 27.92
C ASN A 96 7.10 -17.22 27.81
N PHE A 97 6.53 -17.02 26.61
CA PHE A 97 5.27 -16.30 26.47
C PHE A 97 4.08 -17.03 27.10
N GLN A 98 4.00 -18.34 26.96
CA GLN A 98 2.96 -19.15 27.64
C GLN A 98 3.03 -19.01 29.13
N ARG A 99 4.24 -19.02 29.74
CA ARG A 99 4.44 -18.81 31.16
C ARG A 99 3.95 -17.43 31.63
N VAL A 100 4.09 -16.40 30.82
CA VAL A 100 3.50 -15.08 31.09
C VAL A 100 1.98 -15.17 31.07
N LEU A 101 1.39 -15.75 30.02
CA LEU A 101 -0.06 -15.79 29.81
C LEU A 101 -0.81 -16.69 30.82
N VAL A 102 -0.15 -17.67 31.40
CA VAL A 102 -0.71 -18.46 32.53
C VAL A 102 -0.98 -17.56 33.75
N ARG A 103 -0.20 -16.52 33.96
CA ARG A 103 -0.35 -15.58 35.07
C ARG A 103 -1.25 -14.40 34.75
N ASP A 104 -1.09 -13.86 33.60
CA ASP A 104 -1.87 -12.75 33.06
C ASP A 104 -2.20 -13.00 31.61
N PRO A 105 -3.40 -13.52 31.29
CA PRO A 105 -3.82 -13.80 29.91
C PRO A 105 -3.91 -12.57 28.99
N GLN A 106 -3.95 -11.37 29.59
CA GLN A 106 -4.02 -10.10 28.85
C GLN A 106 -2.73 -9.27 28.97
N TYR A 107 -1.61 -9.90 29.36
CA TYR A 107 -0.35 -9.18 29.46
C TYR A 107 0.01 -8.51 28.14
N PRO A 108 0.31 -7.20 28.16
CA PRO A 108 0.40 -6.40 26.93
C PRO A 108 1.36 -6.98 25.89
N GLU A 109 0.89 -7.11 24.67
CA GLU A 109 1.62 -7.54 23.46
C GLU A 109 2.12 -9.00 23.50
N VAL A 110 1.92 -9.77 24.56
CA VAL A 110 2.46 -11.13 24.64
C VAL A 110 1.77 -12.08 23.68
N ASN A 111 0.45 -11.93 23.50
CA ASN A 111 -0.26 -12.71 22.48
C ASN A 111 0.22 -12.38 21.05
N PHE A 112 0.60 -11.12 20.80
CA PHE A 112 1.20 -10.72 19.50
C PHE A 112 2.53 -11.46 19.27
N PHE A 113 3.48 -11.38 20.21
CA PHE A 113 4.78 -12.04 20.07
C PHE A 113 4.66 -13.57 20.04
N LEU A 114 3.73 -14.14 20.80
CA LEU A 114 3.43 -15.57 20.73
C LEU A 114 2.96 -15.97 19.32
N GLY A 115 2.07 -15.19 18.72
CA GLY A 115 1.63 -15.39 17.33
C GLY A 115 2.78 -15.31 16.32
N VAL A 116 3.71 -14.35 16.50
CA VAL A 116 4.91 -14.24 15.67
C VAL A 116 5.81 -15.48 15.79
N SER A 117 5.99 -16.03 17.01
CA SER A 117 6.76 -17.26 17.21
C SER A 117 6.12 -18.46 16.50
N TYR A 118 4.79 -18.60 16.59
CA TYR A 118 4.08 -19.67 15.87
C TYR A 118 4.20 -19.51 14.36
N LEU A 119 4.13 -18.28 13.83
CA LEU A 119 4.39 -18.04 12.41
C LEU A 119 5.81 -18.44 12.00
N GLY A 120 6.82 -18.15 12.83
CA GLY A 120 8.19 -18.57 12.60
C GLY A 120 8.35 -20.09 12.53
N LYS A 121 7.47 -20.84 13.19
CA LYS A 121 7.37 -22.31 13.13
C LYS A 121 6.47 -22.83 12.01
N ASN A 122 5.91 -21.97 11.17
CA ASN A 122 4.87 -22.32 10.19
C ASN A 122 3.58 -22.91 10.82
N ASP A 123 3.32 -22.64 12.09
CA ASP A 123 2.09 -23.03 12.79
C ASP A 123 1.06 -21.91 12.67
N ALA A 124 0.42 -21.83 11.51
CA ALA A 124 -0.55 -20.81 11.22
C ALA A 124 -1.79 -20.86 12.13
N ILE A 125 -2.18 -22.05 12.59
CA ILE A 125 -3.40 -22.21 13.40
C ILE A 125 -3.20 -21.52 14.76
N HIS A 126 -2.15 -21.85 15.49
CA HIS A 126 -1.89 -21.22 16.78
C HIS A 126 -1.49 -19.75 16.66
N ALA A 127 -0.88 -19.36 15.53
CA ALA A 127 -0.60 -17.96 15.23
C ALA A 127 -1.90 -17.15 15.12
N ILE A 128 -2.87 -17.62 14.33
CA ILE A 128 -4.19 -16.99 14.17
C ILE A 128 -4.88 -16.82 15.53
N GLU A 129 -4.95 -17.90 16.33
CA GLU A 129 -5.55 -17.83 17.66
C GLU A 129 -4.88 -16.78 18.56
N SER A 130 -3.54 -16.73 18.53
CA SER A 130 -2.77 -15.79 19.36
C SER A 130 -3.03 -14.35 18.93
N PHE A 131 -3.02 -14.05 17.61
CA PHE A 131 -3.34 -12.73 17.12
C PHE A 131 -4.80 -12.31 17.37
N GLN A 132 -5.73 -13.24 17.30
CA GLN A 132 -7.15 -12.96 17.64
C GLN A 132 -7.29 -12.61 19.13
N ARG A 133 -6.58 -13.30 20.01
CA ARG A 133 -6.55 -12.96 21.45
C ARG A 133 -5.93 -11.59 21.68
N GLU A 134 -4.87 -11.25 20.95
CA GLU A 134 -4.25 -9.91 21.01
C GLU A 134 -5.23 -8.82 20.56
N LEU A 135 -5.95 -9.03 19.45
CA LEU A 135 -6.94 -8.08 18.95
C LEU A 135 -8.13 -7.88 19.90
N ALA A 136 -8.40 -8.84 20.78
CA ALA A 136 -9.45 -8.74 21.83
C ALA A 136 -8.98 -7.92 23.05
N THR A 137 -7.69 -7.54 23.14
CA THR A 137 -7.20 -6.70 24.23
C THR A 137 -7.61 -5.24 24.05
N PRO A 138 -7.69 -4.43 25.12
CA PRO A 138 -8.06 -3.02 25.02
C PRO A 138 -7.12 -2.17 24.16
N LYS A 139 -5.87 -2.56 24.03
CA LYS A 139 -4.84 -1.87 23.24
C LYS A 139 -3.97 -2.88 22.51
N PRO A 140 -4.47 -3.44 21.40
CA PRO A 140 -3.72 -4.43 20.66
C PRO A 140 -2.48 -3.82 19.99
N HIS A 141 -1.48 -4.67 19.73
CA HIS A 141 -0.27 -4.27 19.04
C HIS A 141 -0.61 -3.72 17.64
N PRO A 142 -0.06 -2.56 17.21
CA PRO A 142 -0.44 -1.88 15.94
C PRO A 142 -0.32 -2.78 14.70
N ARG A 143 0.68 -3.65 14.65
CA ARG A 143 0.91 -4.57 13.53
C ARG A 143 0.14 -5.89 13.61
N CYS A 144 -0.75 -6.05 14.61
CA CYS A 144 -1.40 -7.33 14.87
C CYS A 144 -2.26 -7.79 13.69
N ARG A 145 -3.02 -6.88 13.06
CA ARG A 145 -3.85 -7.20 11.88
C ARG A 145 -3.01 -7.63 10.68
N HIS A 146 -1.89 -6.98 10.44
CA HIS A 146 -0.96 -7.36 9.38
C HIS A 146 -0.43 -8.79 9.57
N TYR A 147 0.05 -9.12 10.78
CA TYR A 147 0.54 -10.48 11.06
C TYR A 147 -0.57 -11.54 11.08
N LEU A 148 -1.77 -11.18 11.53
CA LEU A 148 -2.94 -12.05 11.40
C LEU A 148 -3.24 -12.35 9.93
N ALA A 149 -3.19 -11.35 9.07
CA ALA A 149 -3.38 -11.55 7.64
C ALA A 149 -2.31 -12.47 7.02
N LEU A 150 -1.04 -12.35 7.43
CA LEU A 150 0.01 -13.27 6.99
C LEU A 150 -0.27 -14.72 7.44
N ALA A 151 -0.74 -14.91 8.67
CA ALA A 151 -1.11 -16.23 9.19
C ALA A 151 -2.31 -16.82 8.43
N LEU A 152 -3.36 -16.03 8.20
CA LEU A 152 -4.54 -16.41 7.42
C LEU A 152 -4.16 -16.77 5.98
N LYS A 153 -3.31 -15.97 5.33
CA LYS A 153 -2.79 -16.27 4.00
C LYS A 153 -2.04 -17.59 3.96
N SER A 154 -1.18 -17.86 4.94
CA SER A 154 -0.40 -19.10 4.98
C SER A 154 -1.27 -20.35 5.22
N SER A 155 -2.42 -20.19 5.85
CA SER A 155 -3.41 -21.25 6.07
C SER A 155 -4.46 -21.37 4.95
N GLY A 156 -4.35 -20.54 3.89
CA GLY A 156 -5.26 -20.56 2.74
C GLY A 156 -6.56 -19.76 2.91
N HIS A 157 -6.74 -19.06 4.03
CA HIS A 157 -7.91 -18.20 4.29
C HIS A 157 -7.69 -16.82 3.66
N ILE A 158 -7.68 -16.76 2.33
CA ILE A 158 -7.28 -15.56 1.58
C ILE A 158 -8.26 -14.40 1.79
N ASP A 159 -9.56 -14.66 1.76
CA ASP A 159 -10.58 -13.62 1.92
C ASP A 159 -10.51 -12.96 3.30
N ASP A 160 -10.29 -13.77 4.35
CA ASP A 160 -10.11 -13.27 5.71
C ASP A 160 -8.80 -12.46 5.82
N ALA A 161 -7.74 -12.88 5.15
CA ALA A 161 -6.47 -12.13 5.10
C ALA A 161 -6.67 -10.75 4.46
N VAL A 162 -7.38 -10.68 3.33
CA VAL A 162 -7.73 -9.42 2.65
C VAL A 162 -8.57 -8.53 3.59
N ALA A 163 -9.55 -9.09 4.29
CA ALA A 163 -10.36 -8.34 5.25
C ALA A 163 -9.52 -7.72 6.38
N GLN A 164 -8.53 -8.45 6.92
CA GLN A 164 -7.64 -7.92 7.97
C GLN A 164 -6.71 -6.83 7.45
N LEU A 165 -6.18 -6.96 6.22
CA LEU A 165 -5.34 -5.93 5.60
C LEU A 165 -6.14 -4.65 5.32
N ASN A 166 -7.37 -4.75 4.82
CA ASN A 166 -8.24 -3.60 4.63
C ASN A 166 -8.54 -2.88 5.96
N GLN A 167 -8.85 -3.63 7.04
CA GLN A 167 -9.02 -3.03 8.36
C GLN A 167 -7.75 -2.38 8.91
N SER A 168 -6.55 -2.86 8.51
CA SER A 168 -5.28 -2.18 8.82
C SER A 168 -5.19 -0.84 8.11
N LEU A 169 -5.58 -0.79 6.84
CA LEU A 169 -5.58 0.42 6.01
C LEU A 169 -6.64 1.43 6.43
N ASP A 170 -7.80 0.99 6.92
CA ASP A 170 -8.82 1.89 7.50
C ASP A 170 -8.26 2.65 8.70
N ALA A 171 -7.42 1.98 9.51
CA ALA A 171 -6.76 2.59 10.66
C ALA A 171 -5.52 3.41 10.26
N ASN A 172 -4.78 2.99 9.24
CA ASN A 172 -3.60 3.65 8.71
C ASN A 172 -3.54 3.54 7.17
N PRO A 173 -4.12 4.50 6.42
CA PRO A 173 -4.13 4.48 4.95
C PRO A 173 -2.76 4.50 4.28
N LYS A 174 -1.68 4.79 5.03
CA LYS A 174 -0.29 4.82 4.55
C LYS A 174 0.51 3.57 4.94
N ASP A 175 -0.15 2.50 5.37
CA ASP A 175 0.50 1.23 5.70
C ASP A 175 1.00 0.54 4.42
N ALA A 176 2.25 0.83 4.06
CA ALA A 176 2.88 0.29 2.85
C ALA A 176 2.99 -1.24 2.89
N ASP A 177 3.20 -1.84 4.07
CA ASP A 177 3.28 -3.29 4.23
C ASP A 177 1.92 -3.94 3.91
N ALA A 178 0.82 -3.35 4.41
CA ALA A 178 -0.53 -3.84 4.13
C ALA A 178 -0.90 -3.70 2.64
N LEU A 179 -0.58 -2.55 2.02
CA LEU A 179 -0.78 -2.32 0.59
C LEU A 179 0.02 -3.31 -0.27
N TYR A 180 1.27 -3.56 0.10
CA TYR A 180 2.12 -4.52 -0.61
C TYR A 180 1.57 -5.95 -0.55
N GLU A 181 1.13 -6.40 0.63
CA GLU A 181 0.55 -7.74 0.77
C GLU A 181 -0.78 -7.88 0.02
N LEU A 182 -1.64 -6.85 0.02
CA LEU A 182 -2.86 -6.82 -0.79
C LEU A 182 -2.53 -6.94 -2.29
N ALA A 183 -1.60 -6.14 -2.78
CA ALA A 183 -1.18 -6.19 -4.18
C ALA A 183 -0.67 -7.60 -4.55
N ARG A 184 0.12 -8.23 -3.69
CA ARG A 184 0.61 -9.62 -3.90
C ARG A 184 -0.53 -10.63 -3.93
N ILE A 185 -1.51 -10.52 -3.04
CA ILE A 185 -2.66 -11.43 -3.00
C ILE A 185 -3.47 -11.29 -4.31
N HIS A 186 -3.80 -10.07 -4.71
CA HIS A 186 -4.58 -9.83 -5.92
C HIS A 186 -3.83 -10.23 -7.18
N LYS A 187 -2.53 -9.95 -7.28
CA LYS A 187 -1.70 -10.42 -8.39
C LYS A 187 -1.72 -11.93 -8.50
N ASN A 188 -1.51 -12.66 -7.41
CA ASN A 188 -1.53 -14.13 -7.43
C ASN A 188 -2.91 -14.68 -7.80
N ALA A 189 -3.99 -14.08 -7.30
CA ALA A 189 -5.35 -14.48 -7.63
C ALA A 189 -5.64 -14.28 -9.13
N SER A 190 -5.20 -13.13 -9.70
CA SER A 190 -5.33 -12.85 -11.13
C SER A 190 -4.57 -13.89 -11.98
N LEU A 191 -3.31 -14.16 -11.65
CA LEU A 191 -2.51 -15.17 -12.38
C LEU A 191 -3.16 -16.57 -12.31
N GLN A 192 -3.66 -16.97 -11.15
CA GLN A 192 -4.35 -18.27 -11.01
C GLN A 192 -5.64 -18.32 -11.84
N ALA A 193 -6.40 -17.22 -11.92
CA ALA A 193 -7.60 -17.14 -12.73
C ALA A 193 -7.27 -17.28 -14.23
N ILE A 194 -6.21 -16.62 -14.70
CA ILE A 194 -5.72 -16.73 -16.07
C ILE A 194 -5.33 -18.20 -16.40
N GLU A 195 -4.53 -18.84 -15.54
CA GLU A 195 -4.12 -20.24 -15.77
C GLU A 195 -5.32 -21.21 -15.76
N ARG A 196 -6.31 -20.97 -14.91
CA ARG A 196 -7.55 -21.76 -14.90
C ARG A 196 -8.38 -21.54 -16.17
N LEU A 197 -8.50 -20.29 -16.64
CA LEU A 197 -9.19 -19.97 -17.88
C LEU A 197 -8.50 -20.66 -19.08
N LYS A 198 -7.17 -20.56 -19.14
CA LYS A 198 -6.35 -21.22 -20.15
C LYS A 198 -6.50 -22.75 -20.14
N ALA A 199 -6.62 -23.35 -18.96
CA ALA A 199 -6.83 -24.80 -18.84
C ALA A 199 -8.26 -25.25 -19.27
N ILE A 200 -9.26 -24.37 -19.15
CA ILE A 200 -10.64 -24.65 -19.60
C ILE A 200 -10.73 -24.53 -21.13
N ASP A 201 -10.26 -23.41 -21.67
CA ASP A 201 -10.26 -23.13 -23.10
C ASP A 201 -9.14 -22.12 -23.42
N GLY A 202 -8.01 -22.63 -23.90
CA GLY A 202 -6.82 -21.84 -24.22
C GLY A 202 -6.96 -20.97 -25.47
N ASP A 203 -8.10 -21.03 -26.17
CA ASP A 203 -8.40 -20.25 -27.40
C ASP A 203 -9.77 -19.55 -27.29
N SER A 204 -10.18 -19.24 -26.05
CA SER A 204 -11.45 -18.57 -25.77
C SER A 204 -11.38 -17.06 -25.99
N PHE A 205 -12.53 -16.48 -26.35
CA PHE A 205 -12.70 -15.01 -26.38
C PHE A 205 -12.21 -14.34 -25.10
N GLN A 206 -12.60 -14.91 -23.94
CA GLN A 206 -12.29 -14.33 -22.64
C GLN A 206 -10.77 -14.31 -22.38
N LEU A 207 -10.07 -15.38 -22.76
CA LEU A 207 -8.62 -15.44 -22.59
C LEU A 207 -7.92 -14.41 -23.47
N HIS A 208 -8.28 -14.36 -24.76
CA HIS A 208 -7.69 -13.40 -25.70
C HIS A 208 -7.97 -11.95 -25.29
N ALA A 209 -9.21 -11.62 -24.87
CA ALA A 209 -9.54 -10.28 -24.40
C ALA A 209 -8.70 -9.89 -23.17
N LEU A 210 -8.62 -10.78 -22.16
CA LEU A 210 -7.84 -10.55 -20.95
C LEU A 210 -6.32 -10.46 -21.22
N MET A 211 -5.79 -11.29 -22.12
CA MET A 211 -4.38 -11.21 -22.50
C MET A 211 -4.06 -9.92 -23.25
N GLY A 212 -5.01 -9.44 -24.06
CA GLY A 212 -4.92 -8.13 -24.70
C GLY A 212 -4.80 -7.00 -23.66
N GLU A 213 -5.63 -7.02 -22.62
CA GLU A 213 -5.56 -6.05 -21.49
C GLU A 213 -4.20 -6.15 -20.77
N VAL A 214 -3.75 -7.36 -20.44
CA VAL A 214 -2.46 -7.56 -19.75
C VAL A 214 -1.29 -7.00 -20.59
N TYR A 215 -1.27 -7.29 -21.89
CA TYR A 215 -0.22 -6.76 -22.76
C TYR A 215 -0.29 -5.25 -22.94
N ALA A 216 -1.50 -4.67 -22.95
CA ALA A 216 -1.66 -3.22 -23.00
C ALA A 216 -1.14 -2.53 -21.73
N ASP A 217 -1.42 -3.10 -20.55
CA ASP A 217 -0.88 -2.64 -19.26
C ASP A 217 0.65 -2.74 -19.18
N GLU A 218 1.23 -3.74 -19.86
CA GLU A 218 2.69 -3.89 -20.01
C GLU A 218 3.28 -3.02 -21.13
N GLU A 219 2.51 -2.11 -21.71
CA GLU A 219 2.88 -1.26 -22.87
C GLU A 219 3.33 -2.06 -24.12
N ARG A 220 2.98 -3.33 -24.19
CA ARG A 220 3.24 -4.24 -25.32
C ARG A 220 2.10 -4.18 -26.34
N TYR A 221 1.87 -2.99 -26.87
CA TYR A 221 0.69 -2.69 -27.69
C TYR A 221 0.53 -3.59 -28.92
N SER A 222 1.64 -3.95 -29.59
CA SER A 222 1.58 -4.84 -30.75
C SER A 222 1.13 -6.27 -30.39
N ASP A 223 1.45 -6.76 -29.19
CA ASP A 223 0.96 -8.06 -28.71
C ASP A 223 -0.48 -7.95 -28.24
N ALA A 224 -0.85 -6.83 -27.58
CA ALA A 224 -2.22 -6.54 -27.18
C ALA A 224 -3.16 -6.54 -28.39
N ILE A 225 -2.79 -5.87 -29.50
CA ILE A 225 -3.57 -5.82 -30.74
C ILE A 225 -3.81 -7.22 -31.29
N LYS A 226 -2.80 -8.10 -31.32
CA LYS A 226 -2.95 -9.49 -31.80
C LYS A 226 -3.98 -10.26 -30.97
N GLU A 227 -3.90 -10.13 -29.66
CA GLU A 227 -4.84 -10.82 -28.75
C GLU A 227 -6.26 -10.26 -28.89
N TYR A 228 -6.42 -8.95 -28.94
CA TYR A 228 -7.73 -8.35 -29.19
C TYR A 228 -8.33 -8.75 -30.54
N GLN A 229 -7.52 -8.83 -31.60
CA GLN A 229 -7.97 -9.32 -32.91
C GLN A 229 -8.38 -10.80 -32.85
N ALA A 230 -7.65 -11.64 -32.10
CA ALA A 230 -8.05 -13.03 -31.84
C ALA A 230 -9.39 -13.09 -31.07
N ALA A 231 -9.58 -12.20 -30.08
CA ALA A 231 -10.87 -12.07 -29.38
C ALA A 231 -12.01 -11.72 -30.34
N LEU A 232 -11.83 -10.71 -31.22
CA LEU A 232 -12.84 -10.35 -32.22
C LEU A 232 -13.12 -11.49 -33.23
N ALA A 233 -12.12 -12.28 -33.59
CA ALA A 233 -12.31 -13.45 -34.43
C ALA A 233 -13.26 -14.48 -33.79
N LYS A 234 -13.28 -14.58 -32.46
CA LYS A 234 -14.20 -15.45 -31.69
C LYS A 234 -15.57 -14.80 -31.49
N ARG A 235 -15.58 -13.49 -31.27
CA ARG A 235 -16.83 -12.73 -31.02
C ARG A 235 -16.75 -11.37 -31.73
N PRO A 236 -17.18 -11.31 -33.01
CA PRO A 236 -17.06 -10.10 -33.83
C PRO A 236 -17.80 -8.86 -33.30
N ASN A 237 -18.82 -9.05 -32.46
CA ASN A 237 -19.61 -7.96 -31.89
C ASN A 237 -19.26 -7.73 -30.41
N ALA A 238 -18.04 -8.05 -29.98
CA ALA A 238 -17.62 -7.83 -28.61
C ALA A 238 -17.42 -6.34 -28.37
N GLN A 239 -18.25 -5.75 -27.52
CA GLN A 239 -18.17 -4.32 -27.18
C GLN A 239 -16.85 -3.96 -26.53
N GLY A 240 -16.32 -2.79 -26.89
CA GLY A 240 -15.12 -2.19 -26.29
C GLY A 240 -13.79 -2.71 -26.84
N ILE A 241 -13.76 -3.83 -27.56
CA ILE A 241 -12.49 -4.37 -28.10
C ILE A 241 -11.94 -3.47 -29.22
N HIS A 242 -12.79 -2.97 -30.11
CA HIS A 242 -12.38 -2.01 -31.14
C HIS A 242 -11.80 -0.74 -30.52
N TYR A 243 -12.41 -0.23 -29.45
CA TYR A 243 -11.86 0.91 -28.70
C TYR A 243 -10.46 0.59 -28.11
N ALA A 244 -10.27 -0.59 -27.52
CA ALA A 244 -8.98 -0.99 -26.96
C ALA A 244 -7.88 -1.13 -28.02
N ILE A 245 -8.20 -1.67 -29.20
CA ILE A 245 -7.28 -1.72 -30.35
C ILE A 245 -6.96 -0.32 -30.83
N GLY A 246 -7.98 0.57 -30.93
CA GLY A 246 -7.82 1.96 -31.31
C GLY A 246 -6.84 2.70 -30.40
N ILE A 247 -6.97 2.55 -29.08
CA ILE A 247 -6.01 3.08 -28.09
C ILE A 247 -4.60 2.54 -28.33
N ALA A 248 -4.46 1.23 -28.53
CA ALA A 248 -3.16 0.60 -28.74
C ALA A 248 -2.44 1.14 -30.01
N TYR A 249 -3.17 1.41 -31.08
CA TYR A 249 -2.63 2.08 -32.26
C TYR A 249 -2.35 3.56 -32.02
N TRP A 250 -3.26 4.28 -31.36
CA TRP A 250 -3.11 5.71 -31.08
C TRP A 250 -1.86 6.01 -30.25
N VAL A 251 -1.59 5.21 -29.19
CA VAL A 251 -0.37 5.35 -28.37
C VAL A 251 0.90 5.10 -29.18
N GLN A 252 0.84 4.22 -30.19
CA GLN A 252 1.95 3.98 -31.13
C GLN A 252 2.07 5.05 -32.24
N HIS A 253 1.23 6.09 -32.20
CA HIS A 253 1.12 7.13 -33.23
C HIS A 253 0.72 6.61 -34.63
N GLU A 254 0.08 5.45 -34.68
CA GLU A 254 -0.46 4.86 -35.90
C GLU A 254 -1.90 5.36 -36.10
N LEU A 255 -2.05 6.61 -36.58
CA LEU A 255 -3.34 7.31 -36.56
C LEU A 255 -4.37 6.69 -37.51
N ASP A 256 -3.98 6.27 -38.71
CA ASP A 256 -4.91 5.67 -39.70
C ASP A 256 -5.54 4.36 -39.18
N PRO A 257 -4.76 3.38 -38.64
CA PRO A 257 -5.36 2.21 -38.02
C PRO A 257 -6.20 2.55 -36.80
N ALA A 258 -5.76 3.53 -35.98
CA ALA A 258 -6.51 3.96 -34.79
C ALA A 258 -7.88 4.53 -35.17
N GLU A 259 -7.95 5.42 -36.19
CA GLU A 259 -9.22 5.98 -36.67
C GLU A 259 -10.18 4.91 -37.14
N LYS A 260 -9.69 3.92 -37.88
CA LYS A 260 -10.51 2.81 -38.33
C LYS A 260 -11.14 2.06 -37.18
N GLU A 261 -10.36 1.72 -36.18
CA GLU A 261 -10.84 0.97 -35.01
C GLU A 261 -11.76 1.83 -34.13
N PHE A 262 -11.45 3.10 -33.89
CA PHE A 262 -12.36 4.01 -33.19
C PHE A 262 -13.66 4.24 -33.96
N THR A 263 -13.64 4.18 -35.30
CA THR A 263 -14.85 4.27 -36.11
C THR A 263 -15.75 3.04 -35.91
N GLU A 264 -15.17 1.83 -35.78
CA GLU A 264 -15.95 0.63 -35.43
C GLU A 264 -16.51 0.74 -34.00
N ALA A 265 -15.70 1.21 -33.03
CA ALA A 265 -16.17 1.48 -31.66
C ALA A 265 -17.28 2.54 -31.62
N TRP A 266 -17.20 3.59 -32.45
CA TRP A 266 -18.24 4.60 -32.58
C TRP A 266 -19.55 4.02 -33.09
N LYS A 267 -19.51 3.07 -34.03
CA LYS A 267 -20.74 2.37 -34.50
C LYS A 267 -21.39 1.55 -33.39
N GLU A 268 -20.62 1.01 -32.44
CA GLU A 268 -21.13 0.33 -31.25
C GLU A 268 -21.86 1.30 -30.31
N ASN A 269 -21.25 2.46 -30.04
CA ASN A 269 -21.82 3.51 -29.20
C ASN A 269 -21.43 4.91 -29.69
N PRO A 270 -22.28 5.55 -30.53
CA PRO A 270 -22.01 6.88 -31.07
C PRO A 270 -21.96 8.00 -30.02
N HIS A 271 -22.42 7.74 -28.81
CA HIS A 271 -22.42 8.70 -27.70
C HIS A 271 -21.29 8.46 -26.69
N ASP A 272 -20.41 7.50 -26.94
CA ASP A 272 -19.27 7.29 -26.07
C ASP A 272 -18.30 8.49 -26.13
N GLY A 273 -18.12 9.13 -24.97
CA GLY A 273 -17.33 10.36 -24.89
C GLY A 273 -15.85 10.17 -25.21
N LEU A 274 -15.26 9.04 -24.81
CA LEU A 274 -13.84 8.75 -25.05
C LEU A 274 -13.59 8.43 -26.52
N THR A 275 -14.40 7.58 -27.14
CA THR A 275 -14.30 7.28 -28.59
C THR A 275 -14.40 8.57 -29.40
N ASN A 276 -15.37 9.44 -29.06
CA ASN A 276 -15.52 10.73 -29.73
C ASN A 276 -14.34 11.69 -29.48
N LEU A 277 -13.73 11.67 -28.29
CA LEU A 277 -12.53 12.44 -27.99
C LEU A 277 -11.37 12.04 -28.90
N TYR A 278 -11.08 10.74 -29.02
CA TYR A 278 -9.98 10.25 -29.87
C TYR A 278 -10.22 10.45 -31.36
N LEU A 279 -11.45 10.23 -31.84
CA LEU A 279 -11.81 10.58 -33.24
C LEU A 279 -11.66 12.08 -33.49
N GLY A 280 -12.05 12.90 -32.55
CA GLY A 280 -11.87 14.34 -32.59
C GLY A 280 -10.41 14.75 -32.61
N ASP A 281 -9.56 14.14 -31.80
CA ASP A 281 -8.12 14.39 -31.76
C ASP A 281 -7.44 14.05 -33.10
N ILE A 282 -7.71 12.85 -33.63
CA ILE A 282 -7.20 12.41 -34.93
C ILE A 282 -7.66 13.39 -36.04
N ALA A 283 -8.93 13.75 -36.08
CA ALA A 283 -9.47 14.69 -37.06
C ALA A 283 -8.83 16.10 -36.96
N VAL A 284 -8.50 16.56 -35.72
CA VAL A 284 -7.72 17.80 -35.53
C VAL A 284 -6.32 17.67 -36.12
N HIS A 285 -5.66 16.54 -35.86
CA HIS A 285 -4.32 16.26 -36.34
C HIS A 285 -4.27 16.28 -37.89
N GLU A 286 -5.29 15.73 -38.52
CA GLU A 286 -5.46 15.72 -39.98
C GLU A 286 -6.07 17.00 -40.56
N ARG A 287 -6.33 18.00 -39.71
CA ARG A 287 -6.93 19.29 -40.08
C ARG A 287 -8.35 19.17 -40.63
N ARG A 288 -9.05 18.07 -40.34
CA ARG A 288 -10.48 17.89 -40.68
C ARG A 288 -11.36 18.54 -39.60
N PHE A 289 -11.23 19.88 -39.48
CA PHE A 289 -11.79 20.62 -38.34
C PHE A 289 -13.32 20.54 -38.25
N ALA A 290 -14.04 20.39 -39.39
CA ALA A 290 -15.50 20.26 -39.38
C ALA A 290 -15.94 18.94 -38.74
N ASP A 291 -15.27 17.82 -39.06
CA ASP A 291 -15.55 16.52 -38.52
C ASP A 291 -15.18 16.48 -37.00
N ALA A 292 -13.99 17.02 -36.68
CA ALA A 292 -13.52 17.13 -35.32
C ALA A 292 -14.52 17.85 -34.40
N LEU A 293 -15.13 18.96 -34.83
CA LEU A 293 -16.14 19.67 -34.07
C LEU A 293 -17.39 18.82 -33.80
N GLY A 294 -17.75 17.92 -34.73
CA GLY A 294 -18.85 16.97 -34.56
C GLY A 294 -18.57 16.04 -33.37
N TYR A 295 -17.43 15.36 -33.39
CA TYR A 295 -17.00 14.43 -32.34
C TYR A 295 -16.76 15.13 -31.00
N LEU A 296 -16.02 16.23 -30.98
CA LEU A 296 -15.66 16.94 -29.76
C LEU A 296 -16.85 17.54 -29.02
N ARG A 297 -17.94 17.88 -29.73
CA ARG A 297 -19.20 18.29 -29.08
C ARG A 297 -19.82 17.14 -28.24
N VAL A 298 -19.77 15.91 -28.75
CA VAL A 298 -20.24 14.73 -28.02
C VAL A 298 -19.34 14.49 -26.80
N ALA A 299 -18.02 14.52 -26.98
CA ALA A 299 -17.07 14.36 -25.88
C ALA A 299 -17.27 15.44 -24.79
N LYS A 300 -17.53 16.69 -25.18
CA LYS A 300 -17.83 17.79 -24.26
C LYS A 300 -19.12 17.56 -23.46
N GLN A 301 -20.16 17.03 -24.11
CA GLN A 301 -21.43 16.70 -23.42
C GLN A 301 -21.29 15.55 -22.42
N ALA A 302 -20.38 14.62 -22.70
CA ALA A 302 -20.07 13.51 -21.81
C ALA A 302 -19.08 13.87 -20.68
N GLU A 303 -18.68 15.15 -20.58
CA GLU A 303 -17.73 15.69 -19.59
C GLU A 303 -16.38 14.94 -19.56
N GLN A 304 -15.99 14.36 -20.70
CA GLN A 304 -14.71 13.67 -20.83
C GLN A 304 -13.57 14.68 -20.89
N ASP A 305 -12.48 14.40 -20.23
CA ASP A 305 -11.24 15.20 -20.15
C ASP A 305 -11.43 16.67 -20.55
N VAL A 306 -12.06 17.45 -19.66
CA VAL A 306 -12.55 18.80 -19.93
C VAL A 306 -11.45 19.69 -20.47
N LEU A 307 -10.22 19.55 -19.97
CA LEU A 307 -9.05 20.28 -20.46
C LEU A 307 -8.77 19.95 -21.92
N GLN A 308 -8.58 18.66 -22.22
CA GLN A 308 -8.20 18.21 -23.56
C GLN A 308 -9.29 18.54 -24.61
N VAL A 309 -10.56 18.33 -24.25
CA VAL A 309 -11.69 18.67 -25.12
C VAL A 309 -11.69 20.16 -25.48
N HIS A 310 -11.53 21.05 -24.49
CA HIS A 310 -11.48 22.49 -24.75
C HIS A 310 -10.24 22.89 -25.58
N MET A 311 -9.10 22.25 -25.34
CA MET A 311 -7.89 22.44 -26.11
C MET A 311 -8.10 22.08 -27.59
N LEU A 312 -8.70 20.93 -27.88
CA LEU A 312 -8.97 20.46 -29.24
C LEU A 312 -10.04 21.32 -29.92
N LEU A 313 -11.11 21.69 -29.22
CA LEU A 313 -12.11 22.63 -29.75
C LEU A 313 -11.49 23.98 -30.10
N GLY A 314 -10.62 24.53 -29.25
CA GLY A 314 -9.89 25.77 -29.54
C GLY A 314 -9.00 25.66 -30.75
N LYS A 315 -8.28 24.52 -30.93
CA LYS A 315 -7.48 24.22 -32.13
C LYS A 315 -8.36 24.15 -33.38
N CYS A 316 -9.56 23.53 -33.29
CA CYS A 316 -10.52 23.47 -34.42
C CYS A 316 -11.01 24.86 -34.87
N TYR A 317 -11.49 25.67 -33.91
CA TYR A 317 -12.00 27.00 -34.24
C TYR A 317 -10.89 27.90 -34.81
N ARG A 318 -9.70 27.84 -34.25
CA ARG A 318 -8.54 28.54 -34.80
C ARG A 318 -8.21 28.07 -36.23
N GLY A 319 -8.25 26.76 -36.48
CA GLY A 319 -8.05 26.20 -37.81
C GLY A 319 -9.11 26.62 -38.84
N GLN A 320 -10.30 27.03 -38.38
CA GLN A 320 -11.38 27.61 -39.17
C GLN A 320 -11.33 29.15 -39.26
N ASN A 321 -10.29 29.79 -38.69
CA ASN A 321 -10.12 31.24 -38.56
C ASN A 321 -11.19 31.91 -37.66
N ASP A 322 -11.83 31.18 -36.78
CA ASP A 322 -12.72 31.71 -35.74
C ASP A 322 -11.94 31.93 -34.43
N SER A 323 -11.13 33.00 -34.41
CA SER A 323 -10.27 33.34 -33.32
C SER A 323 -11.04 33.69 -32.02
N GLU A 324 -12.30 34.23 -32.15
CA GLU A 324 -13.12 34.52 -30.99
C GLU A 324 -13.65 33.25 -30.31
N ALA A 325 -14.15 32.28 -31.09
CA ALA A 325 -14.54 30.98 -30.52
C ALA A 325 -13.33 30.23 -29.97
N ALA A 326 -12.17 30.24 -30.63
CA ALA A 326 -10.93 29.67 -30.13
C ALA A 326 -10.51 30.27 -28.80
N ARG A 327 -10.58 31.59 -28.66
CA ARG A 327 -10.31 32.28 -27.37
C ARG A 327 -11.20 31.77 -26.24
N ALA A 328 -12.51 31.65 -26.51
CA ALA A 328 -13.46 31.16 -25.51
C ALA A 328 -13.14 29.76 -25.02
N GLU A 329 -12.76 28.86 -25.94
CA GLU A 329 -12.42 27.48 -25.58
C GLU A 329 -11.08 27.39 -24.81
N PHE A 330 -10.03 28.14 -25.20
CA PHE A 330 -8.76 28.15 -24.45
C PHE A 330 -8.91 28.78 -23.08
N LEU A 331 -9.76 29.77 -22.89
CA LEU A 331 -10.09 30.29 -21.57
C LEU A 331 -10.83 29.25 -20.71
N ALA A 332 -11.69 28.43 -21.31
CA ALA A 332 -12.35 27.33 -20.64
C ALA A 332 -11.33 26.23 -20.25
N ALA A 333 -10.34 25.94 -21.12
CA ALA A 333 -9.23 25.03 -20.80
C ALA A 333 -8.42 25.51 -19.59
N ILE A 334 -8.05 26.79 -19.53
CA ILE A 334 -7.35 27.41 -18.38
C ILE A 334 -8.18 27.30 -17.10
N LYS A 335 -9.50 27.48 -17.23
CA LYS A 335 -10.40 27.35 -16.07
C LYS A 335 -10.48 25.89 -15.58
N ALA A 336 -10.41 24.91 -16.47
CA ALA A 336 -10.41 23.48 -16.15
C ALA A 336 -9.12 23.07 -15.43
N ASP A 337 -7.97 23.53 -15.91
CA ASP A 337 -6.67 23.35 -15.24
C ASP A 337 -5.84 24.65 -15.32
N PRO A 338 -5.86 25.46 -14.28
CA PRO A 338 -5.06 26.69 -14.21
C PRO A 338 -3.54 26.46 -14.13
N THR A 339 -3.08 25.22 -13.99
CA THR A 339 -1.66 24.88 -13.88
C THR A 339 -1.08 24.37 -15.20
N ALA A 340 -1.92 24.11 -16.20
CA ALA A 340 -1.52 23.66 -17.51
C ALA A 340 -0.90 24.82 -18.32
N PRO A 341 0.36 24.72 -18.81
CA PRO A 341 0.98 25.81 -19.56
C PRO A 341 0.47 25.93 -21.00
N GLU A 342 0.16 24.81 -21.68
CA GLU A 342 -0.16 24.79 -23.12
C GLU A 342 -1.36 25.71 -23.51
N PRO A 343 -2.49 25.75 -22.74
CA PRO A 343 -3.60 26.63 -23.07
C PRO A 343 -3.20 28.11 -23.13
N HIS A 344 -2.34 28.58 -22.22
CA HIS A 344 -1.83 29.94 -22.21
C HIS A 344 -1.02 30.27 -23.47
N TYR A 345 -0.17 29.33 -23.89
CA TYR A 345 0.59 29.51 -25.14
C TYR A 345 -0.32 29.63 -26.37
N LEU A 346 -1.34 28.76 -26.49
CA LEU A 346 -2.29 28.79 -27.58
C LEU A 346 -3.17 30.04 -27.55
N LEU A 347 -3.62 30.46 -26.37
CA LEU A 347 -4.39 31.67 -26.16
C LEU A 347 -3.57 32.91 -26.53
N ALA A 348 -2.30 32.95 -26.22
CA ALA A 348 -1.40 34.05 -26.63
C ALA A 348 -1.30 34.17 -28.17
N GLN A 349 -1.30 33.02 -28.87
CA GLN A 349 -1.33 33.04 -30.33
C GLN A 349 -2.65 33.59 -30.88
N VAL A 350 -3.79 33.22 -30.28
CA VAL A 350 -5.10 33.72 -30.63
C VAL A 350 -5.20 35.23 -30.40
N TYR A 351 -4.67 35.74 -29.27
CA TYR A 351 -4.65 37.19 -29.01
C TYR A 351 -3.82 37.97 -30.02
N ARG A 352 -2.76 37.37 -30.60
CA ARG A 352 -2.03 38.00 -31.71
C ARG A 352 -2.88 38.09 -33.00
N GLU A 353 -3.64 37.04 -33.29
CA GLU A 353 -4.59 37.00 -34.40
C GLU A 353 -5.72 38.04 -34.24
N LEU A 354 -6.11 38.31 -33.00
CA LEU A 354 -7.11 39.32 -32.61
C LEU A 354 -6.51 40.74 -32.44
N GLU A 355 -5.28 40.96 -32.85
CA GLU A 355 -4.57 42.25 -32.76
C GLU A 355 -4.50 42.81 -31.33
N ASN A 356 -4.43 41.93 -30.29
CA ASN A 356 -4.31 42.30 -28.90
C ASN A 356 -2.93 41.88 -28.30
N PRO A 357 -1.87 42.67 -28.57
CA PRO A 357 -0.53 42.34 -28.18
C PRO A 357 -0.31 42.35 -26.65
N GLU A 358 -1.06 43.17 -25.90
CA GLU A 358 -0.96 43.26 -24.46
C GLU A 358 -1.48 41.98 -23.77
N ALA A 359 -2.62 41.47 -24.23
CA ALA A 359 -3.16 40.21 -23.77
C ALA A 359 -2.25 39.02 -24.12
N SER A 360 -1.73 39.00 -25.36
CA SER A 360 -0.78 38.00 -25.81
C SER A 360 0.48 37.95 -24.90
N ALA A 361 1.06 39.11 -24.57
CA ALA A 361 2.24 39.18 -23.71
C ALA A 361 1.97 38.65 -22.29
N ARG A 362 0.79 38.91 -21.72
CA ARG A 362 0.39 38.39 -20.43
C ARG A 362 0.30 36.86 -20.40
N GLU A 363 -0.35 36.31 -21.43
CA GLU A 363 -0.48 34.83 -21.52
C GLU A 363 0.85 34.14 -21.75
N LEU A 364 1.79 34.73 -22.53
CA LEU A 364 3.12 34.21 -22.68
C LEU A 364 3.92 34.23 -21.37
N ALA A 365 3.77 35.27 -20.55
CA ALA A 365 4.42 35.33 -19.25
C ALA A 365 3.90 34.25 -18.28
N GLU A 366 2.59 33.95 -18.27
CA GLU A 366 2.04 32.84 -17.50
C GLU A 366 2.50 31.49 -18.03
N PHE A 367 2.55 31.29 -19.34
CA PHE A 367 3.12 30.08 -19.95
C PHE A 367 4.56 29.84 -19.48
N GLU A 368 5.44 30.84 -19.56
CA GLU A 368 6.83 30.73 -19.13
C GLU A 368 6.97 30.40 -17.64
N LYS A 369 6.18 31.04 -16.80
CA LYS A 369 6.14 30.81 -15.35
C LYS A 369 5.68 29.38 -15.01
N LEU A 370 4.60 28.89 -15.62
CA LEU A 370 4.06 27.55 -15.39
C LEU A 370 4.99 26.47 -15.93
N SER A 371 5.58 26.67 -17.12
CA SER A 371 6.55 25.75 -17.71
C SER A 371 7.79 25.60 -16.85
N LYS A 372 8.31 26.70 -16.30
CA LYS A 372 9.46 26.66 -15.36
C LYS A 372 9.10 25.90 -14.08
N SER A 373 7.94 26.17 -13.49
CA SER A 373 7.48 25.46 -12.29
C SER A 373 7.31 23.96 -12.52
N ALA A 374 6.86 23.54 -13.71
CA ALA A 374 6.75 22.13 -14.07
C ALA A 374 8.11 21.46 -14.19
N THR A 375 9.10 22.14 -14.80
CA THR A 375 10.47 21.63 -14.93
C THR A 375 11.17 21.49 -13.58
N ASP A 376 11.01 22.48 -12.69
CA ASP A 376 11.61 22.47 -11.34
C ASP A 376 11.07 21.29 -10.51
N LYS A 377 9.77 20.96 -10.61
CA LYS A 377 9.17 19.80 -9.93
C LYS A 377 9.71 18.48 -10.44
N VAL A 378 9.95 18.33 -11.73
CA VAL A 378 10.51 17.10 -12.32
C VAL A 378 11.97 16.90 -11.85
N GLN A 379 12.76 17.97 -11.76
CA GLN A 379 14.14 17.89 -11.27
C GLN A 379 14.21 17.55 -9.77
N ASP A 380 13.31 18.06 -8.96
CA ASP A 380 13.26 17.77 -7.51
C ASP A 380 12.88 16.30 -7.23
N HIS A 381 12.00 15.71 -8.04
CA HIS A 381 11.67 14.28 -7.96
C HIS A 381 12.81 13.37 -8.45
N GLY A 382 13.54 13.76 -9.51
CA GLY A 382 14.69 12.99 -10.01
C GLY A 382 15.85 12.94 -9.02
N THR A 383 16.08 14.01 -8.24
CA THR A 383 17.14 14.05 -7.21
C THR A 383 16.81 13.28 -5.94
N LEU A 384 15.54 12.93 -5.71
CA LEU A 384 15.10 12.09 -4.59
C LEU A 384 15.25 10.59 -4.90
N GLU A 385 15.18 10.18 -6.17
CA GLU A 385 15.42 8.79 -6.58
C GLU A 385 16.90 8.42 -6.63
N GLU A 386 17.80 9.38 -6.94
CA GLU A 386 19.24 9.14 -6.91
C GLU A 386 19.85 9.10 -5.50
N ARG A 387 19.10 9.43 -4.45
CA ARG A 387 19.54 9.43 -3.04
C ARG A 387 19.03 8.25 -2.22
N LYS A 388 18.39 7.27 -2.82
CA LYS A 388 17.98 6.00 -2.20
C LYS A 388 18.81 4.84 -2.73
#